data_7ad732e172fed7bb94ec77f54c821697
#
_entry.id   7ad732e172fed7bb94ec77f54c821697
#
_cell.length_a   1.000
_cell.length_b   1.000
_cell.length_c   1.000
_cell.angle_alpha   90.00
_cell.angle_beta   90.00
_cell.angle_gamma   90.00
#
_symmetry.space_group_name_H-M   'P 1'
#
loop_
_entity.id
_entity.type
_entity.pdbx_description
1 polymer ?
#
loop_
_entity_poly.entity_id
_entity_poly.type
_entity_poly.pdbx_seq_one_letter_code
_entity_poly.pdbx_strand_id
1 'polypeptide(L)'
;MADRSPIQTELGRRMGLKHPIFGFAHSIDVVCALAKAGCMGVWGATRETPEEIEAGLKLIRERIGDLPFGIDLVLPRGMPKTANKAAIEAELPEAHKDFVQSIYDRYKVPKPTKPGMRSRFLRSDEVAEAQIAAVLASDVNVFACGIGAPAEAVAHAKSDGKVTMALVGSPRHAEAAIRNGAEVIVAQGYDAGAHTGQIGTFSLVPQVVDACGDIPVLAAGGVATGRHIAASFALGAQGVWLGTSWLTTHEHALHEKIVAKLLAAGSEDTVISRADSGKTLRQIRSAWSEEWSSPNAPAALKMPYQDILVGDLLGAIDEHEVEALMHHPAGQSIAYSNERKSVAQVVDELVAEAARALR
;
A
#
# COMPACT_ATOMS: atom_id res chain seq x y z
N MET A 1 27.54 9.59 -22.57
CA MET A 1 26.16 10.06 -22.28
C MET A 1 25.53 8.97 -21.43
N ALA A 2 25.18 9.25 -20.17
CA ALA A 2 24.50 8.27 -19.34
C ALA A 2 23.23 7.81 -20.07
N ASP A 3 23.02 6.52 -20.10
CA ASP A 3 21.90 5.85 -20.77
C ASP A 3 20.57 6.35 -20.18
N ARG A 4 20.00 7.38 -20.82
CA ARG A 4 18.75 8.00 -20.34
C ARG A 4 17.61 7.05 -20.58
N SER A 5 16.84 6.75 -19.54
CA SER A 5 15.61 5.98 -19.68
C SER A 5 14.71 6.58 -20.76
N PRO A 6 14.16 5.77 -21.67
CA PRO A 6 13.23 6.25 -22.71
C PRO A 6 11.91 6.79 -22.15
N ILE A 7 11.63 6.57 -20.86
CA ILE A 7 10.42 7.02 -20.16
C ILE A 7 10.71 8.08 -19.10
N GLN A 8 11.87 8.76 -19.19
CA GLN A 8 12.29 9.72 -18.18
C GLN A 8 11.42 10.98 -18.15
N THR A 9 11.05 11.43 -16.95
CA THR A 9 10.24 12.63 -16.70
C THR A 9 11.02 13.66 -15.88
N GLU A 10 10.45 14.85 -15.70
CA GLU A 10 11.03 15.89 -14.85
C GLU A 10 11.09 15.44 -13.39
N LEU A 11 9.98 14.87 -12.86
CA LEU A 11 9.96 14.33 -11.50
C LEU A 11 11.02 13.24 -11.31
N GLY A 12 11.14 12.30 -12.25
CA GLY A 12 12.15 11.25 -12.20
C GLY A 12 13.56 11.80 -12.09
N ARG A 13 13.89 12.84 -12.89
CA ARG A 13 15.21 13.52 -12.82
C ARG A 13 15.43 14.22 -11.48
N ARG A 14 14.41 14.96 -10.99
CA ARG A 14 14.47 15.66 -9.70
C ARG A 14 14.70 14.71 -8.54
N MET A 15 14.13 13.51 -8.62
CA MET A 15 14.25 12.46 -7.59
C MET A 15 15.49 11.57 -7.75
N GLY A 16 16.36 11.82 -8.75
CA GLY A 16 17.53 10.99 -9.00
C GLY A 16 17.24 9.58 -9.51
N LEU A 17 16.05 9.35 -10.08
CA LEU A 17 15.62 8.04 -10.56
C LEU A 17 16.03 7.82 -12.02
N LYS A 18 16.42 6.60 -12.35
CA LYS A 18 16.57 6.17 -13.75
C LYS A 18 15.22 6.07 -14.45
N HIS A 19 14.23 5.51 -13.75
CA HIS A 19 12.87 5.30 -14.24
C HIS A 19 11.85 5.92 -13.27
N PRO A 20 10.86 6.71 -13.73
CA PRO A 20 9.85 7.34 -12.87
C PRO A 20 8.79 6.33 -12.42
N ILE A 21 9.24 5.22 -11.86
CA ILE A 21 8.46 4.12 -11.32
C ILE A 21 8.63 4.11 -9.80
N PHE A 22 7.53 4.21 -9.08
CA PHE A 22 7.47 4.15 -7.63
C PHE A 22 6.81 2.83 -7.24
N GLY A 23 7.57 1.95 -6.59
CA GLY A 23 7.09 0.63 -6.20
C GLY A 23 6.84 0.56 -4.70
N PHE A 24 5.58 0.34 -4.33
CA PHE A 24 5.16 0.14 -2.94
C PHE A 24 5.22 -1.34 -2.56
N ALA A 25 5.87 -1.66 -1.46
CA ALA A 25 5.88 -3.00 -0.89
C ALA A 25 6.06 -3.00 0.63
N HIS A 26 5.52 -4.03 1.30
CA HIS A 26 5.82 -4.32 2.70
C HIS A 26 7.13 -5.10 2.87
N SER A 27 7.65 -5.72 1.81
CA SER A 27 8.94 -6.43 1.80
C SER A 27 10.10 -5.47 1.55
N ILE A 28 11.03 -5.39 2.51
CA ILE A 28 12.27 -4.61 2.39
C ILE A 28 13.11 -5.08 1.18
N ASP A 29 13.11 -6.38 0.88
CA ASP A 29 13.87 -6.92 -0.24
C ASP A 29 13.36 -6.37 -1.59
N VAL A 30 12.05 -6.22 -1.75
CA VAL A 30 11.44 -5.57 -2.93
C VAL A 30 11.86 -4.10 -3.01
N VAL A 31 11.81 -3.37 -1.89
CA VAL A 31 12.23 -1.95 -1.82
C VAL A 31 13.68 -1.79 -2.27
N CYS A 32 14.56 -2.63 -1.75
CA CYS A 32 15.98 -2.64 -2.12
C CYS A 32 16.19 -3.00 -3.60
N ALA A 33 15.47 -3.98 -4.12
CA ALA A 33 15.58 -4.41 -5.51
C ALA A 33 15.10 -3.30 -6.47
N LEU A 34 14.01 -2.60 -6.14
CA LEU A 34 13.52 -1.43 -6.89
C LEU A 34 14.53 -0.30 -6.94
N ALA A 35 15.14 0.06 -5.81
CA ALA A 35 16.18 1.09 -5.77
C ALA A 35 17.37 0.71 -6.67
N LYS A 36 17.83 -0.54 -6.61
CA LYS A 36 18.92 -1.06 -7.46
C LYS A 36 18.55 -1.10 -8.95
N ALA A 37 17.25 -1.28 -9.27
CA ALA A 37 16.74 -1.19 -10.64
C ALA A 37 16.57 0.26 -11.14
N GLY A 38 16.92 1.27 -10.34
CA GLY A 38 16.82 2.68 -10.69
C GLY A 38 15.42 3.27 -10.56
N CYS A 39 14.57 2.64 -9.75
CA CYS A 39 13.21 3.06 -9.39
C CYS A 39 13.19 3.59 -7.95
N MET A 40 12.05 4.13 -7.50
CA MET A 40 11.82 4.47 -6.10
C MET A 40 11.14 3.29 -5.40
N GLY A 41 11.86 2.56 -4.56
CA GLY A 41 11.25 1.62 -3.63
C GLY A 41 10.63 2.37 -2.45
N VAL A 42 9.37 2.09 -2.12
CA VAL A 42 8.65 2.70 -0.99
C VAL A 42 8.17 1.62 -0.03
N TRP A 43 8.67 1.67 1.20
CA TRP A 43 8.34 0.69 2.21
C TRP A 43 7.04 1.04 2.93
N GLY A 44 6.05 0.16 2.88
CA GLY A 44 4.80 0.30 3.62
C GLY A 44 4.95 -0.17 5.06
N ALA A 45 5.23 0.73 6.01
CA ALA A 45 5.62 0.40 7.38
C ALA A 45 4.54 0.65 8.45
N THR A 46 3.30 0.87 8.06
CA THR A 46 2.20 1.23 8.99
C THR A 46 1.96 0.22 10.11
N ARG A 47 2.35 -1.05 9.91
CA ARG A 47 2.15 -2.13 10.89
C ARG A 47 3.40 -2.44 11.70
N GLU A 48 4.45 -1.67 11.51
CA GLU A 48 5.69 -1.78 12.24
C GLU A 48 5.68 -0.86 13.47
N THR A 49 6.34 -1.30 14.56
CA THR A 49 6.58 -0.41 15.71
C THR A 49 7.60 0.69 15.34
N PRO A 50 7.71 1.79 16.09
CA PRO A 50 8.75 2.80 15.85
C PRO A 50 10.16 2.20 15.77
N GLU A 51 10.49 1.26 16.65
CA GLU A 51 11.80 0.58 16.70
C GLU A 51 12.02 -0.31 15.46
N GLU A 52 10.97 -0.99 15.00
CA GLU A 52 11.02 -1.78 13.77
C GLU A 52 11.16 -0.88 12.53
N ILE A 53 10.54 0.31 12.53
CA ILE A 53 10.72 1.31 11.47
C ILE A 53 12.18 1.77 11.45
N GLU A 54 12.76 2.17 12.58
CA GLU A 54 14.16 2.57 12.66
C GLU A 54 15.11 1.48 12.15
N ALA A 55 14.91 0.25 12.62
CA ALA A 55 15.72 -0.88 12.20
C ALA A 55 15.57 -1.20 10.70
N GLY A 56 14.34 -1.14 10.18
CA GLY A 56 14.06 -1.38 8.76
C GLY A 56 14.65 -0.30 7.84
N LEU A 57 14.54 0.97 8.20
CA LEU A 57 15.13 2.08 7.45
C LEU A 57 16.66 1.98 7.39
N LYS A 58 17.29 1.66 8.54
CA LYS A 58 18.74 1.41 8.62
C LYS A 58 19.14 0.22 7.73
N LEU A 59 18.41 -0.89 7.79
CA LEU A 59 18.67 -2.07 6.97
C LEU A 59 18.56 -1.77 5.46
N ILE A 60 17.54 -0.99 5.06
CA ILE A 60 17.40 -0.57 3.65
C ILE A 60 18.63 0.23 3.24
N ARG A 61 19.02 1.25 4.02
CA ARG A 61 20.18 2.10 3.73
C ARG A 61 21.49 1.31 3.62
N GLU A 62 21.72 0.36 4.54
CA GLU A 62 22.88 -0.53 4.50
C GLU A 62 22.94 -1.36 3.20
N ARG A 63 21.80 -1.76 2.66
CA ARG A 63 21.71 -2.62 1.46
C ARG A 63 21.80 -1.88 0.14
N ILE A 64 21.39 -0.62 0.10
CA ILE A 64 21.29 0.15 -1.15
C ILE A 64 22.29 1.32 -1.23
N GLY A 65 23.02 1.62 -0.16
CA GLY A 65 23.93 2.78 -0.10
C GLY A 65 23.17 4.09 -0.30
N ASP A 66 23.65 4.99 -1.15
CA ASP A 66 23.07 6.32 -1.37
C ASP A 66 21.88 6.37 -2.33
N LEU A 67 21.40 5.22 -2.81
CA LEU A 67 20.26 5.18 -3.71
C LEU A 67 18.99 5.69 -2.98
N PRO A 68 18.10 6.41 -3.70
CA PRO A 68 16.90 6.95 -3.09
C PRO A 68 15.87 5.87 -2.79
N PHE A 69 15.18 6.02 -1.65
CA PHE A 69 14.04 5.20 -1.25
C PHE A 69 13.04 6.00 -0.42
N GLY A 70 11.85 5.44 -0.22
CA GLY A 70 10.77 6.06 0.53
C GLY A 70 10.16 5.14 1.57
N ILE A 71 9.35 5.75 2.44
CA ILE A 71 8.50 5.07 3.40
C ILE A 71 7.07 5.59 3.28
N ASP A 72 6.07 4.72 3.48
CA ASP A 72 4.65 5.09 3.52
C ASP A 72 4.02 4.71 4.86
N LEU A 73 3.33 5.68 5.46
CA LEU A 73 2.51 5.48 6.64
C LEU A 73 1.04 5.82 6.35
N VAL A 74 0.15 4.98 6.84
CA VAL A 74 -1.30 5.22 6.80
C VAL A 74 -1.71 5.98 8.06
N LEU A 75 -2.13 7.23 7.90
CA LEU A 75 -2.40 8.18 8.98
C LEU A 75 -3.88 8.61 9.00
N PRO A 76 -4.82 7.73 9.36
CA PRO A 76 -6.25 8.03 9.34
C PRO A 76 -6.62 9.02 10.43
N ARG A 77 -7.53 9.95 10.10
CA ARG A 77 -8.10 10.87 11.10
C ARG A 77 -9.09 10.16 12.01
N GLY A 78 -9.22 10.63 13.25
CA GLY A 78 -10.21 10.16 14.22
C GLY A 78 -9.84 8.84 14.89
N MET A 79 -8.56 8.54 15.00
CA MET A 79 -8.05 7.45 15.82
C MET A 79 -8.16 7.81 17.32
N PRO A 80 -8.17 6.81 18.24
CA PRO A 80 -8.05 7.05 19.67
C PRO A 80 -6.76 7.80 19.99
N LYS A 81 -6.77 8.67 21.00
CA LYS A 81 -5.56 9.40 21.41
C LYS A 81 -4.48 8.46 21.93
N THR A 82 -4.88 7.47 22.73
CA THR A 82 -3.96 6.53 23.39
C THR A 82 -4.24 5.10 22.97
N ALA A 83 -3.21 4.25 23.04
CA ALA A 83 -3.29 2.84 22.66
C ALA A 83 -3.86 1.97 23.79
N ASN A 84 -5.16 2.09 24.09
CA ASN A 84 -5.85 1.24 25.06
C ASN A 84 -6.65 0.12 24.35
N LYS A 85 -5.97 -0.97 23.98
CA LYS A 85 -6.56 -2.14 23.28
C LYS A 85 -7.69 -2.77 24.12
N ALA A 86 -7.50 -2.94 25.41
CA ALA A 86 -8.50 -3.57 26.29
C ALA A 86 -9.83 -2.79 26.36
N ALA A 87 -9.77 -1.45 26.31
CA ALA A 87 -10.98 -0.64 26.25
C ALA A 87 -11.75 -0.86 24.95
N ILE A 88 -11.05 -0.91 23.81
CA ILE A 88 -11.68 -1.20 22.49
C ILE A 88 -12.28 -2.62 22.47
N GLU A 89 -11.57 -3.62 23.00
CA GLU A 89 -12.05 -5.00 23.08
C GLU A 89 -13.33 -5.12 23.92
N ALA A 90 -13.43 -4.36 25.02
CA ALA A 90 -14.61 -4.32 25.88
C ALA A 90 -15.84 -3.70 25.18
N GLU A 91 -15.63 -2.80 24.23
CA GLU A 91 -16.68 -2.13 23.46
C GLU A 91 -17.15 -2.94 22.24
N LEU A 92 -16.45 -4.03 21.86
CA LEU A 92 -16.82 -4.83 20.70
C LEU A 92 -18.18 -5.50 20.92
N PRO A 93 -19.16 -5.36 19.98
CA PRO A 93 -20.47 -5.96 20.11
C PRO A 93 -20.39 -7.50 20.14
N GLU A 94 -21.18 -8.15 21.02
CA GLU A 94 -21.18 -9.61 21.15
C GLU A 94 -21.52 -10.31 19.83
N ALA A 95 -22.51 -9.81 19.07
CA ALA A 95 -22.86 -10.39 17.78
C ALA A 95 -21.69 -10.44 16.78
N HIS A 96 -20.73 -9.48 16.85
CA HIS A 96 -19.54 -9.49 16.01
C HIS A 96 -18.50 -10.50 16.52
N LYS A 97 -18.37 -10.64 17.84
CA LYS A 97 -17.50 -11.66 18.46
C LYS A 97 -18.00 -13.06 18.14
N ASP A 98 -19.31 -13.29 18.26
CA ASP A 98 -19.96 -14.56 17.93
C ASP A 98 -19.77 -14.91 16.44
N PHE A 99 -19.92 -13.92 15.56
CA PHE A 99 -19.67 -14.12 14.13
C PHE A 99 -18.23 -14.52 13.85
N VAL A 100 -17.24 -13.84 14.43
CA VAL A 100 -15.83 -14.20 14.30
C VAL A 100 -15.55 -15.58 14.88
N GLN A 101 -16.14 -15.92 16.06
CA GLN A 101 -16.02 -17.26 16.63
C GLN A 101 -16.62 -18.33 15.72
N SER A 102 -17.75 -18.06 15.06
CA SER A 102 -18.35 -18.99 14.11
C SER A 102 -17.43 -19.32 12.91
N ILE A 103 -16.59 -18.37 12.48
CA ILE A 103 -15.57 -18.59 11.44
C ILE A 103 -14.48 -19.52 11.97
N TYR A 104 -13.97 -19.28 13.21
CA TYR A 104 -13.02 -20.19 13.86
C TYR A 104 -13.53 -21.62 13.85
N ASP A 105 -14.79 -21.81 14.26
CA ASP A 105 -15.41 -23.14 14.40
C ASP A 105 -15.64 -23.82 13.04
N ARG A 106 -16.17 -23.07 12.08
CA ARG A 106 -16.51 -23.58 10.73
C ARG A 106 -15.29 -24.03 9.97
N TYR A 107 -14.21 -23.25 10.01
CA TYR A 107 -12.97 -23.54 9.29
C TYR A 107 -11.93 -24.25 10.16
N LYS A 108 -12.32 -24.57 11.42
CA LYS A 108 -11.43 -25.25 12.40
C LYS A 108 -10.08 -24.53 12.54
N VAL A 109 -10.10 -23.20 12.55
CA VAL A 109 -8.90 -22.37 12.68
C VAL A 109 -8.37 -22.53 14.11
N PRO A 110 -7.12 -22.97 14.32
CA PRO A 110 -6.52 -23.01 15.66
C PRO A 110 -6.36 -21.58 16.21
N LYS A 111 -6.32 -21.43 17.53
CA LYS A 111 -6.03 -20.11 18.11
C LYS A 111 -4.59 -19.71 17.80
N PRO A 112 -4.32 -18.41 17.57
CA PRO A 112 -2.97 -17.95 17.28
C PRO A 112 -2.05 -18.10 18.48
N THR A 113 -0.77 -18.38 18.24
CA THR A 113 0.24 -18.46 19.30
C THR A 113 0.82 -17.09 19.68
N LYS A 114 0.59 -16.08 18.83
CA LYS A 114 1.00 -14.69 19.01
C LYS A 114 -0.05 -13.74 18.44
N PRO A 115 -0.10 -12.47 18.88
CA PRO A 115 -0.99 -11.48 18.28
C PRO A 115 -0.76 -11.34 16.78
N GLY A 116 -1.84 -11.24 16.01
CA GLY A 116 -1.76 -10.99 14.57
C GLY A 116 -1.19 -9.60 14.25
N MET A 117 -0.67 -9.42 13.04
CA MET A 117 -0.10 -8.12 12.59
C MET A 117 -1.07 -6.93 12.71
N ARG A 118 -2.39 -7.20 12.70
CA ARG A 118 -3.42 -6.15 12.83
C ARG A 118 -3.79 -5.86 14.28
N SER A 119 -3.58 -6.81 15.19
CA SER A 119 -3.99 -6.73 16.60
C SER A 119 -2.82 -6.62 17.58
N ARG A 120 -1.56 -6.71 17.13
CA ARG A 120 -0.39 -6.66 18.01
C ARG A 120 -0.22 -5.33 18.73
N PHE A 121 -0.70 -4.23 18.12
CA PHE A 121 -0.85 -2.95 18.78
C PHE A 121 -2.09 -2.21 18.24
N LEU A 122 -2.65 -1.33 19.05
CA LEU A 122 -3.77 -0.48 18.65
C LEU A 122 -3.24 0.75 17.91
N ARG A 123 -3.82 1.03 16.75
CA ARG A 123 -3.58 2.31 16.06
C ARG A 123 -4.18 3.45 16.88
N SER A 124 -3.35 4.41 17.27
CA SER A 124 -3.71 5.61 18.01
C SER A 124 -2.92 6.80 17.49
N ASP A 125 -3.32 8.01 17.89
CA ASP A 125 -2.53 9.22 17.57
C ASP A 125 -1.12 9.10 18.16
N GLU A 126 -0.97 8.62 19.40
CA GLU A 126 0.30 8.39 20.08
C GLU A 126 1.24 7.45 19.27
N VAL A 127 0.73 6.33 18.77
CA VAL A 127 1.54 5.40 17.95
C VAL A 127 1.91 6.05 16.62
N ALA A 128 0.99 6.78 16.00
CA ALA A 128 1.26 7.45 14.72
C ALA A 128 2.33 8.54 14.89
N GLU A 129 2.29 9.33 15.97
CA GLU A 129 3.30 10.33 16.30
C GLU A 129 4.69 9.71 16.52
N ALA A 130 4.76 8.59 17.24
CA ALA A 130 6.02 7.87 17.44
C ALA A 130 6.58 7.28 16.14
N GLN A 131 5.72 6.70 15.28
CA GLN A 131 6.12 6.23 13.95
C GLN A 131 6.64 7.38 13.07
N ILE A 132 5.95 8.53 13.06
CA ILE A 132 6.39 9.73 12.32
C ILE A 132 7.74 10.20 12.85
N ALA A 133 7.94 10.24 14.17
CA ALA A 133 9.22 10.65 14.77
C ALA A 133 10.38 9.75 14.32
N ALA A 134 10.18 8.41 14.26
CA ALA A 134 11.16 7.47 13.74
C ALA A 134 11.51 7.74 12.26
N VAL A 135 10.50 8.06 11.44
CA VAL A 135 10.72 8.43 10.03
C VAL A 135 11.50 9.74 9.90
N LEU A 136 11.13 10.75 10.68
CA LEU A 136 11.79 12.06 10.63
C LEU A 136 13.25 12.00 11.06
N ALA A 137 13.58 11.16 12.05
CA ALA A 137 14.96 10.94 12.52
C ALA A 137 15.85 10.19 11.51
N SER A 138 15.29 9.64 10.44
CA SER A 138 16.03 8.86 9.44
C SER A 138 16.47 9.69 8.24
N ASP A 139 17.31 9.10 7.40
CA ASP A 139 17.79 9.66 6.12
C ASP A 139 16.96 9.25 4.90
N VAL A 140 15.72 8.77 5.11
CA VAL A 140 14.80 8.42 4.03
C VAL A 140 14.51 9.62 3.12
N ASN A 141 14.47 9.40 1.82
CA ASN A 141 14.32 10.49 0.83
C ASN A 141 12.85 10.93 0.66
N VAL A 142 11.92 10.00 0.80
CA VAL A 142 10.49 10.22 0.58
C VAL A 142 9.68 9.79 1.78
N PHE A 143 8.80 10.67 2.25
CA PHE A 143 7.76 10.36 3.20
C PHE A 143 6.39 10.43 2.52
N ALA A 144 5.77 9.27 2.30
CA ALA A 144 4.44 9.15 1.72
C ALA A 144 3.39 8.93 2.82
N CYS A 145 2.20 9.48 2.62
CA CYS A 145 1.08 9.35 3.54
C CYS A 145 -0.16 8.80 2.84
N GLY A 146 -0.72 7.70 3.37
CA GLY A 146 -2.00 7.13 2.96
C GLY A 146 -3.14 7.46 3.93
N ILE A 147 -4.37 7.60 3.40
CA ILE A 147 -5.63 7.85 4.16
C ILE A 147 -5.60 9.15 5.01
N GLY A 148 -4.64 10.00 4.81
CA GLY A 148 -4.45 11.29 5.49
C GLY A 148 -3.04 11.79 5.25
N ALA A 149 -2.87 13.09 5.33
CA ALA A 149 -1.58 13.77 5.29
C ALA A 149 -1.61 14.89 6.34
N PRO A 150 -1.25 14.62 7.60
CA PRO A 150 -1.26 15.62 8.67
C PRO A 150 -0.30 16.78 8.34
N ALA A 151 -0.78 18.02 8.41
CA ALA A 151 -0.01 19.19 8.00
C ALA A 151 1.31 19.35 8.77
N GLU A 152 1.30 19.05 10.07
CA GLU A 152 2.50 19.13 10.92
C GLU A 152 3.56 18.11 10.52
N ALA A 153 3.16 16.84 10.27
CA ALA A 153 4.08 15.79 9.82
C ALA A 153 4.67 16.10 8.44
N VAL A 154 3.83 16.61 7.53
CA VAL A 154 4.26 17.03 6.18
C VAL A 154 5.25 18.19 6.27
N ALA A 155 4.97 19.21 7.12
CA ALA A 155 5.83 20.36 7.29
C ALA A 155 7.20 19.98 7.88
N HIS A 156 7.22 19.10 8.90
CA HIS A 156 8.46 18.60 9.49
C HIS A 156 9.28 17.78 8.46
N ALA A 157 8.66 16.84 7.77
CA ALA A 157 9.35 16.04 6.74
C ALA A 157 10.00 16.94 5.67
N LYS A 158 9.29 17.98 5.25
CA LYS A 158 9.81 18.95 4.29
C LYS A 158 10.96 19.78 4.85
N SER A 159 10.88 20.22 6.12
CA SER A 159 11.99 20.96 6.76
C SER A 159 13.26 20.14 6.88
N ASP A 160 13.13 18.81 6.98
CA ASP A 160 14.25 17.86 7.02
C ASP A 160 14.71 17.42 5.63
N GLY A 161 14.24 18.08 4.57
CA GLY A 161 14.65 17.83 3.20
C GLY A 161 14.04 16.57 2.57
N LYS A 162 13.06 15.94 3.20
CA LYS A 162 12.33 14.81 2.63
C LYS A 162 11.26 15.28 1.65
N VAL A 163 11.11 14.61 0.52
CA VAL A 163 10.00 14.86 -0.40
C VAL A 163 8.74 14.22 0.15
N THR A 164 7.67 15.02 0.24
CA THR A 164 6.40 14.58 0.82
C THR A 164 5.41 14.19 -0.26
N MET A 165 4.79 12.99 -0.10
CA MET A 165 3.81 12.46 -1.04
C MET A 165 2.50 12.14 -0.32
N ALA A 166 1.37 12.31 -1.03
CA ALA A 166 0.05 11.96 -0.50
C ALA A 166 -0.73 11.09 -1.48
N LEU A 167 -1.23 9.94 -1.00
CA LEU A 167 -2.10 9.06 -1.77
C LEU A 167 -3.56 9.54 -1.65
N VAL A 168 -4.19 9.77 -2.79
CA VAL A 168 -5.53 10.35 -2.87
C VAL A 168 -6.44 9.56 -3.83
N GLY A 169 -7.72 9.48 -3.50
CA GLY A 169 -8.74 8.82 -4.33
C GLY A 169 -9.76 9.80 -4.94
N SER A 170 -9.51 11.12 -4.89
CA SER A 170 -10.36 12.13 -5.52
C SER A 170 -9.64 13.47 -5.65
N PRO A 171 -10.06 14.36 -6.57
CA PRO A 171 -9.52 15.73 -6.70
C PRO A 171 -9.60 16.52 -5.39
N ARG A 172 -10.72 16.46 -4.69
CA ARG A 172 -10.89 17.11 -3.38
C ARG A 172 -9.85 16.68 -2.35
N HIS A 173 -9.44 15.41 -2.36
CA HIS A 173 -8.38 14.92 -1.48
C HIS A 173 -7.00 15.43 -1.93
N ALA A 174 -6.76 15.56 -3.23
CA ALA A 174 -5.54 16.16 -3.77
C ALA A 174 -5.38 17.62 -3.32
N GLU A 175 -6.42 18.45 -3.51
CA GLU A 175 -6.42 19.83 -3.04
C GLU A 175 -6.17 19.95 -1.53
N ALA A 176 -6.76 19.05 -0.72
CA ALA A 176 -6.53 19.04 0.71
C ALA A 176 -5.07 18.67 1.07
N ALA A 177 -4.48 17.69 0.38
CA ALA A 177 -3.10 17.29 0.58
C ALA A 177 -2.11 18.41 0.18
N ILE A 178 -2.38 19.11 -0.93
CA ILE A 178 -1.59 20.26 -1.37
C ILE A 178 -1.66 21.40 -0.35
N ARG A 179 -2.86 21.72 0.16
CA ARG A 179 -2.99 22.72 1.25
C ARG A 179 -2.22 22.35 2.49
N ASN A 180 -2.02 21.05 2.76
CA ASN A 180 -1.20 20.56 3.87
C ASN A 180 0.30 20.46 3.51
N GLY A 181 0.72 20.84 2.29
CA GLY A 181 2.11 20.96 1.88
C GLY A 181 2.69 19.77 1.12
N ALA A 182 1.88 18.79 0.72
CA ALA A 182 2.35 17.66 -0.10
C ALA A 182 2.95 18.16 -1.42
N GLU A 183 4.11 17.61 -1.81
CA GLU A 183 4.90 18.03 -2.98
C GLU A 183 4.71 17.13 -4.19
N VAL A 184 4.15 15.94 -3.97
CA VAL A 184 3.77 14.99 -5.03
C VAL A 184 2.45 14.34 -4.64
N ILE A 185 1.54 14.20 -5.59
CA ILE A 185 0.25 13.55 -5.39
C ILE A 185 0.22 12.19 -6.09
N VAL A 186 -0.18 11.15 -5.37
CA VAL A 186 -0.40 9.82 -5.93
C VAL A 186 -1.89 9.63 -6.14
N ALA A 187 -2.34 9.72 -7.40
CA ALA A 187 -3.74 9.53 -7.80
C ALA A 187 -4.06 8.04 -7.86
N GLN A 188 -4.59 7.49 -6.75
CA GLN A 188 -4.87 6.07 -6.62
C GLN A 188 -6.33 5.76 -6.95
N GLY A 189 -6.55 5.17 -8.13
CA GLY A 189 -7.88 4.83 -8.61
C GLY A 189 -8.48 3.57 -7.99
N TYR A 190 -9.77 3.36 -8.28
CA TYR A 190 -10.57 2.22 -7.81
C TYR A 190 -9.96 0.85 -8.17
N ASP A 191 -9.18 0.77 -9.24
CA ASP A 191 -8.55 -0.46 -9.74
C ASP A 191 -7.40 -0.96 -8.84
N ALA A 192 -6.96 -0.12 -7.89
CA ALA A 192 -5.88 -0.44 -6.96
C ALA A 192 -6.24 -1.55 -5.97
N GLY A 193 -5.22 -2.26 -5.50
CA GLY A 193 -5.31 -3.11 -4.31
C GLY A 193 -5.29 -2.28 -3.02
N ALA A 194 -5.59 -2.95 -1.90
CA ALA A 194 -5.70 -2.32 -0.58
C ALA A 194 -6.79 -1.22 -0.53
N HIS A 195 -6.60 -0.20 0.31
CA HIS A 195 -7.60 0.86 0.48
C HIS A 195 -7.71 1.72 -0.77
N THR A 196 -8.91 1.85 -1.32
CA THR A 196 -9.16 2.56 -2.58
C THR A 196 -10.42 3.44 -2.48
N GLY A 197 -10.44 4.51 -3.30
CA GLY A 197 -11.62 5.34 -3.54
C GLY A 197 -12.63 4.66 -4.47
N GLN A 198 -13.53 5.45 -5.05
CA GLN A 198 -14.60 4.97 -5.95
C GLN A 198 -14.37 5.36 -7.41
N ILE A 199 -13.40 6.23 -7.72
CA ILE A 199 -13.15 6.72 -9.07
C ILE A 199 -12.12 5.81 -9.73
N GLY A 200 -12.44 5.26 -10.91
CA GLY A 200 -11.53 4.44 -11.70
C GLY A 200 -10.29 5.23 -12.14
N THR A 201 -9.15 4.54 -12.27
CA THR A 201 -7.85 5.20 -12.52
C THR A 201 -7.85 6.07 -13.76
N PHE A 202 -8.44 5.61 -14.86
CA PHE A 202 -8.49 6.36 -16.12
C PHE A 202 -9.29 7.67 -16.02
N SER A 203 -10.30 7.74 -15.14
CA SER A 203 -11.07 8.95 -14.86
C SER A 203 -10.43 9.82 -13.78
N LEU A 204 -9.75 9.20 -12.79
CA LEU A 204 -9.19 9.91 -11.65
C LEU A 204 -7.94 10.72 -12.01
N VAL A 205 -7.01 10.09 -12.75
CA VAL A 205 -5.69 10.68 -13.02
C VAL A 205 -5.79 12.06 -13.67
N PRO A 206 -6.50 12.26 -14.79
CA PRO A 206 -6.58 13.60 -15.42
C PRO A 206 -7.26 14.62 -14.51
N GLN A 207 -8.31 14.25 -13.77
CA GLN A 207 -8.96 15.15 -12.83
C GLN A 207 -8.04 15.62 -11.70
N VAL A 208 -7.18 14.71 -11.21
CA VAL A 208 -6.19 15.05 -10.17
C VAL A 208 -5.08 15.92 -10.78
N VAL A 209 -4.61 15.62 -11.98
CA VAL A 209 -3.63 16.46 -12.70
C VAL A 209 -4.15 17.88 -12.84
N ASP A 210 -5.38 18.05 -13.33
CA ASP A 210 -6.00 19.37 -13.48
C ASP A 210 -6.13 20.12 -12.14
N ALA A 211 -6.49 19.40 -11.07
CA ALA A 211 -6.61 19.98 -9.72
C ALA A 211 -5.26 20.32 -9.06
N CYS A 212 -4.18 19.66 -9.48
CA CYS A 212 -2.84 19.84 -8.90
C CYS A 212 -2.03 20.98 -9.55
N GLY A 213 -2.38 21.41 -10.76
CA GLY A 213 -1.60 22.40 -11.50
C GLY A 213 -0.15 21.97 -11.72
N ASP A 214 0.79 22.72 -11.15
CA ASP A 214 2.25 22.42 -11.29
C ASP A 214 2.76 21.32 -10.37
N ILE A 215 1.94 20.82 -9.43
CA ILE A 215 2.33 19.75 -8.52
C ILE A 215 2.35 18.41 -9.27
N PRO A 216 3.49 17.67 -9.27
CA PRO A 216 3.59 16.40 -9.97
C PRO A 216 2.60 15.36 -9.47
N VAL A 217 2.01 14.60 -10.41
CA VAL A 217 1.07 13.51 -10.11
C VAL A 217 1.67 12.19 -10.55
N LEU A 218 1.54 11.17 -9.70
CA LEU A 218 1.80 9.76 -10.02
C LEU A 218 0.47 9.05 -10.25
N ALA A 219 0.36 8.27 -11.32
CA ALA A 219 -0.79 7.41 -11.57
C ALA A 219 -0.64 6.10 -10.79
N ALA A 220 -1.68 5.71 -10.04
CA ALA A 220 -1.69 4.50 -9.21
C ALA A 220 -3.00 3.73 -9.36
N GLY A 221 -2.91 2.40 -9.27
CA GLY A 221 -4.05 1.50 -9.46
C GLY A 221 -4.24 1.09 -10.92
N GLY A 222 -4.30 -0.22 -11.16
CA GLY A 222 -4.44 -0.77 -12.51
C GLY A 222 -3.18 -0.75 -13.38
N VAL A 223 -2.11 -0.10 -12.96
CA VAL A 223 -0.85 -0.02 -13.72
C VAL A 223 -0.04 -1.30 -13.54
N ALA A 224 0.21 -2.03 -14.63
CA ALA A 224 0.98 -3.27 -14.63
C ALA A 224 1.72 -3.57 -15.95
N THR A 225 1.62 -2.72 -16.95
CA THR A 225 2.29 -2.89 -18.25
C THR A 225 2.90 -1.56 -18.70
N GLY A 226 3.84 -1.61 -19.63
CA GLY A 226 4.41 -0.38 -20.22
C GLY A 226 3.36 0.45 -20.97
N ARG A 227 2.31 -0.17 -21.52
CA ARG A 227 1.19 0.56 -22.13
C ARG A 227 0.41 1.38 -21.10
N HIS A 228 0.23 0.83 -19.88
CA HIS A 228 -0.37 1.60 -18.78
C HIS A 228 0.50 2.78 -18.36
N ILE A 229 1.83 2.63 -18.37
CA ILE A 229 2.77 3.74 -18.11
C ILE A 229 2.62 4.82 -19.17
N ALA A 230 2.63 4.44 -20.46
CA ALA A 230 2.47 5.39 -21.57
C ALA A 230 1.11 6.12 -21.50
N ALA A 231 0.02 5.39 -21.22
CA ALA A 231 -1.30 5.98 -21.02
C ALA A 231 -1.32 6.94 -19.82
N SER A 232 -0.66 6.59 -18.72
CA SER A 232 -0.56 7.47 -17.55
C SER A 232 0.13 8.79 -17.87
N PHE A 233 1.17 8.77 -18.69
CA PHE A 233 1.85 10.00 -19.15
C PHE A 233 0.96 10.82 -20.08
N ALA A 234 0.22 10.17 -20.98
CA ALA A 234 -0.77 10.85 -21.83
C ALA A 234 -1.90 11.51 -21.01
N LEU A 235 -2.23 10.97 -19.83
CA LEU A 235 -3.18 11.56 -18.88
C LEU A 235 -2.55 12.68 -18.02
N GLY A 236 -1.27 13.01 -18.21
CA GLY A 236 -0.56 14.10 -17.53
C GLY A 236 0.24 13.67 -16.29
N ALA A 237 0.30 12.38 -15.95
CA ALA A 237 1.11 11.91 -14.83
C ALA A 237 2.62 12.03 -15.14
N GLN A 238 3.44 12.30 -14.13
CA GLN A 238 4.89 12.36 -14.22
C GLN A 238 5.61 11.10 -13.70
N GLY A 239 4.87 10.05 -13.43
CA GLY A 239 5.36 8.75 -13.01
C GLY A 239 4.20 7.84 -12.64
N VAL A 240 4.54 6.64 -12.23
CA VAL A 240 3.55 5.62 -11.84
C VAL A 240 3.89 5.05 -10.46
N TRP A 241 2.84 4.65 -9.73
CA TRP A 241 2.96 4.00 -8.43
C TRP A 241 2.32 2.60 -8.51
N LEU A 242 3.12 1.57 -8.32
CA LEU A 242 2.72 0.18 -8.44
C LEU A 242 2.88 -0.56 -7.09
N GLY A 243 1.90 -1.39 -6.75
CA GLY A 243 1.96 -2.30 -5.60
C GLY A 243 1.79 -3.75 -6.03
N THR A 244 0.69 -4.04 -6.73
CA THR A 244 0.28 -5.41 -7.10
C THR A 244 1.32 -6.16 -7.91
N SER A 245 2.03 -5.48 -8.82
CA SER A 245 3.07 -6.09 -9.67
C SER A 245 4.25 -6.69 -8.91
N TRP A 246 4.46 -6.25 -7.65
CA TRP A 246 5.57 -6.73 -6.82
C TRP A 246 5.21 -7.93 -5.96
N LEU A 247 3.91 -8.23 -5.77
CA LEU A 247 3.44 -9.28 -4.87
C LEU A 247 3.90 -10.68 -5.25
N THR A 248 4.10 -10.92 -6.54
CA THR A 248 4.52 -12.22 -7.09
C THR A 248 6.01 -12.28 -7.43
N THR A 249 6.78 -11.25 -7.09
CA THR A 249 8.22 -11.26 -7.36
C THR A 249 8.98 -12.19 -6.40
N HIS A 250 10.16 -12.66 -6.82
CA HIS A 250 11.01 -13.52 -6.00
C HIS A 250 11.45 -12.87 -4.71
N GLU A 251 11.58 -11.54 -4.70
CA GLU A 251 12.01 -10.75 -3.55
C GLU A 251 10.90 -10.49 -2.54
N HIS A 252 9.64 -10.76 -2.88
CA HIS A 252 8.52 -10.51 -1.96
C HIS A 252 8.38 -11.64 -0.94
N ALA A 253 8.32 -11.28 0.35
CA ALA A 253 8.24 -12.22 1.47
C ALA A 253 6.79 -12.69 1.75
N LEU A 254 5.99 -12.98 0.73
CA LEU A 254 4.67 -13.58 0.90
C LEU A 254 4.77 -15.10 1.00
N HIS A 255 3.81 -15.67 1.74
CA HIS A 255 3.65 -17.11 1.84
C HIS A 255 3.35 -17.74 0.47
N GLU A 256 3.95 -18.89 0.16
CA GLU A 256 3.85 -19.54 -1.17
C GLU A 256 2.39 -19.84 -1.59
N LYS A 257 1.51 -20.21 -0.66
CA LYS A 257 0.08 -20.40 -0.96
C LYS A 257 -0.61 -19.11 -1.41
N ILE A 258 -0.25 -17.97 -0.82
CA ILE A 258 -0.75 -16.66 -1.24
C ILE A 258 -0.21 -16.31 -2.62
N VAL A 259 1.09 -16.53 -2.86
CA VAL A 259 1.71 -16.31 -4.17
C VAL A 259 1.02 -17.18 -5.24
N ALA A 260 0.76 -18.44 -4.96
CA ALA A 260 0.05 -19.34 -5.89
C ALA A 260 -1.36 -18.82 -6.23
N LYS A 261 -2.12 -18.33 -5.23
CA LYS A 261 -3.43 -17.71 -5.46
C LYS A 261 -3.33 -16.44 -6.31
N LEU A 262 -2.34 -15.59 -6.05
CA LEU A 262 -2.11 -14.37 -6.81
C LEU A 262 -1.75 -14.65 -8.27
N LEU A 263 -0.88 -15.64 -8.53
CA LEU A 263 -0.50 -16.06 -9.89
C LEU A 263 -1.67 -16.66 -10.70
N ALA A 264 -2.63 -17.27 -9.99
CA ALA A 264 -3.83 -17.86 -10.62
C ALA A 264 -4.98 -16.85 -10.81
N ALA A 265 -4.92 -15.67 -10.18
CA ALA A 265 -6.02 -14.73 -10.12
C ALA A 265 -6.12 -13.87 -11.40
N GLY A 266 -7.33 -13.70 -11.92
CA GLY A 266 -7.69 -12.68 -12.90
C GLY A 266 -8.20 -11.38 -12.25
N SER A 267 -8.47 -10.36 -13.07
CA SER A 267 -9.00 -9.07 -12.60
C SER A 267 -10.34 -9.22 -11.87
N GLU A 268 -11.20 -10.12 -12.32
CA GLU A 268 -12.53 -10.40 -11.77
C GLU A 268 -12.49 -11.25 -10.48
N ASP A 269 -11.34 -11.82 -10.14
CA ASP A 269 -11.14 -12.51 -8.86
C ASP A 269 -10.83 -11.55 -7.71
N THR A 270 -10.84 -10.26 -7.96
CA THR A 270 -10.70 -9.25 -6.90
C THR A 270 -12.06 -8.75 -6.43
N VAL A 271 -12.18 -8.52 -5.13
CA VAL A 271 -13.41 -8.00 -4.49
C VAL A 271 -13.12 -6.81 -3.62
N ILE A 272 -14.11 -5.92 -3.47
CA ILE A 272 -14.08 -4.86 -2.48
C ILE A 272 -14.71 -5.38 -1.19
N SER A 273 -13.99 -5.26 -0.08
CA SER A 273 -14.44 -5.68 1.24
C SER A 273 -14.10 -4.63 2.30
N ARG A 274 -14.79 -4.69 3.44
CA ARG A 274 -14.46 -3.95 4.66
C ARG A 274 -14.05 -4.88 5.80
N ALA A 275 -14.03 -6.17 5.54
CA ALA A 275 -13.80 -7.22 6.52
C ALA A 275 -12.51 -7.04 7.33
N ASP A 276 -11.45 -6.55 6.70
CA ASP A 276 -10.11 -6.48 7.30
C ASP A 276 -9.91 -5.28 8.23
N SER A 277 -10.48 -4.11 7.88
CA SER A 277 -10.14 -2.84 8.55
C SER A 277 -11.32 -1.91 8.77
N GLY A 278 -12.51 -2.29 8.34
CA GLY A 278 -13.68 -1.42 8.37
C GLY A 278 -13.71 -0.33 7.28
N LYS A 279 -12.61 -0.17 6.52
CA LYS A 279 -12.53 0.71 5.35
C LYS A 279 -12.57 -0.11 4.07
N THR A 280 -13.05 0.50 3.00
CA THR A 280 -13.09 -0.10 1.67
C THR A 280 -11.70 -0.53 1.22
N LEU A 281 -11.52 -1.81 0.91
CA LEU A 281 -10.25 -2.43 0.57
C LEU A 281 -10.47 -3.46 -0.54
N ARG A 282 -9.64 -3.43 -1.60
CA ARG A 282 -9.64 -4.44 -2.65
C ARG A 282 -8.63 -5.54 -2.33
N GLN A 283 -9.09 -6.78 -2.46
CA GLN A 283 -8.30 -7.99 -2.21
C GLN A 283 -8.73 -9.11 -3.16
N ILE A 284 -7.94 -10.18 -3.26
CA ILE A 284 -8.39 -11.39 -3.94
C ILE A 284 -9.53 -12.06 -3.18
N ARG A 285 -10.50 -12.62 -3.93
CA ARG A 285 -11.64 -13.34 -3.39
C ARG A 285 -11.17 -14.57 -2.61
N SER A 286 -11.80 -14.84 -1.48
CA SER A 286 -11.57 -16.02 -0.66
C SER A 286 -12.81 -16.30 0.19
N ALA A 287 -12.85 -17.43 0.86
CA ALA A 287 -13.92 -17.72 1.81
C ALA A 287 -14.06 -16.64 2.91
N TRP A 288 -12.95 -15.95 3.27
CA TRP A 288 -13.00 -14.79 4.16
C TRP A 288 -13.92 -13.68 3.64
N SER A 289 -13.75 -13.28 2.39
CA SER A 289 -14.57 -12.23 1.76
C SER A 289 -16.01 -12.67 1.57
N GLU A 290 -16.26 -13.96 1.33
CA GLU A 290 -17.59 -14.54 1.18
C GLU A 290 -18.34 -14.59 2.49
N GLU A 291 -17.69 -15.00 3.60
CA GLU A 291 -18.27 -14.98 4.93
C GLU A 291 -18.76 -13.58 5.31
N TRP A 292 -17.93 -12.56 5.13
CA TRP A 292 -18.28 -11.17 5.44
C TRP A 292 -19.29 -10.54 4.47
N SER A 293 -19.53 -11.15 3.32
CA SER A 293 -20.53 -10.74 2.34
C SER A 293 -21.86 -11.50 2.51
N SER A 294 -21.91 -12.49 3.41
CA SER A 294 -23.10 -13.30 3.62
C SER A 294 -24.22 -12.47 4.26
N PRO A 295 -25.50 -12.83 4.02
CA PRO A 295 -26.64 -12.13 4.62
C PRO A 295 -26.65 -12.15 6.17
N ASN A 296 -25.96 -13.11 6.77
CA ASN A 296 -25.87 -13.28 8.24
C ASN A 296 -24.66 -12.55 8.84
N ALA A 297 -23.79 -11.98 8.02
CA ALA A 297 -22.64 -11.24 8.52
C ALA A 297 -23.07 -9.89 9.11
N PRO A 298 -22.55 -9.50 10.27
CA PRO A 298 -22.75 -8.15 10.78
C PRO A 298 -22.01 -7.15 9.87
N ALA A 299 -22.49 -5.91 9.84
CA ALA A 299 -21.77 -4.85 9.13
C ALA A 299 -20.38 -4.63 9.74
N ALA A 300 -19.34 -4.57 8.91
CA ALA A 300 -17.99 -4.35 9.40
C ALA A 300 -17.90 -3.07 10.26
N LEU A 301 -17.21 -3.17 11.39
CA LEU A 301 -16.99 -2.06 12.32
C LEU A 301 -16.07 -1.00 11.71
N LYS A 302 -16.06 0.20 12.27
CA LYS A 302 -15.12 1.24 11.88
C LYS A 302 -13.70 0.91 12.42
N MET A 303 -12.66 1.36 11.71
CA MET A 303 -11.29 1.36 12.22
C MET A 303 -11.21 2.20 13.51
N PRO A 304 -10.52 1.78 14.57
CA PRO A 304 -9.70 0.58 14.68
C PRO A 304 -10.44 -0.67 15.17
N TYR A 305 -11.73 -0.59 15.49
CA TYR A 305 -12.52 -1.71 16.07
C TYR A 305 -12.49 -2.96 15.20
N GLN A 306 -12.61 -2.81 13.88
CA GLN A 306 -12.54 -3.94 12.96
C GLN A 306 -11.16 -4.61 12.97
N ASP A 307 -10.07 -3.83 12.97
CA ASP A 307 -8.72 -4.38 13.04
C ASP A 307 -8.51 -5.23 14.32
N ILE A 308 -9.06 -4.76 15.46
CA ILE A 308 -8.96 -5.49 16.74
C ILE A 308 -9.85 -6.72 16.74
N LEU A 309 -11.08 -6.60 16.24
CA LEU A 309 -12.03 -7.71 16.17
C LEU A 309 -11.49 -8.92 15.40
N VAL A 310 -10.89 -8.68 14.22
CA VAL A 310 -10.49 -9.75 13.30
C VAL A 310 -8.98 -10.04 13.30
N GLY A 311 -8.18 -9.20 13.93
CA GLY A 311 -6.73 -9.25 13.78
C GLY A 311 -6.09 -10.56 14.24
N ASP A 312 -6.57 -11.13 15.35
CA ASP A 312 -6.06 -12.40 15.85
C ASP A 312 -6.52 -13.58 14.97
N LEU A 313 -7.75 -13.55 14.43
CA LEU A 313 -8.20 -14.56 13.47
C LEU A 313 -7.39 -14.49 12.17
N LEU A 314 -7.14 -13.29 11.63
CA LEU A 314 -6.30 -13.14 10.43
C LEU A 314 -4.87 -13.62 10.69
N GLY A 315 -4.31 -13.33 11.86
CA GLY A 315 -3.01 -13.87 12.28
C GLY A 315 -2.99 -15.40 12.35
N ALA A 316 -4.06 -15.99 12.93
CA ALA A 316 -4.21 -17.45 13.02
C ALA A 316 -4.37 -18.11 11.63
N ILE A 317 -5.11 -17.49 10.72
CA ILE A 317 -5.26 -17.97 9.33
C ILE A 317 -3.90 -18.08 8.65
N ASP A 318 -3.06 -17.05 8.79
CA ASP A 318 -1.73 -17.04 8.19
C ASP A 318 -0.78 -18.02 8.92
N GLU A 319 -0.78 -18.02 10.26
CA GLU A 319 0.09 -18.89 11.08
C GLU A 319 -0.17 -20.38 10.85
N HIS A 320 -1.45 -20.75 10.71
CA HIS A 320 -1.87 -22.15 10.54
C HIS A 320 -2.19 -22.52 9.09
N GLU A 321 -1.88 -21.61 8.15
CA GLU A 321 -2.04 -21.82 6.71
C GLU A 321 -3.43 -22.28 6.29
N VAL A 322 -4.49 -21.68 6.87
CA VAL A 322 -5.88 -22.04 6.54
C VAL A 322 -6.23 -21.51 5.15
N GLU A 323 -5.84 -22.27 4.14
CA GLU A 323 -5.80 -21.84 2.74
C GLU A 323 -7.12 -21.26 2.23
N ALA A 324 -8.28 -21.84 2.62
CA ALA A 324 -9.59 -21.34 2.19
C ALA A 324 -9.81 -19.86 2.56
N LEU A 325 -9.32 -19.43 3.72
CA LEU A 325 -9.46 -18.09 4.26
C LEU A 325 -8.28 -17.15 3.89
N MET A 326 -7.12 -17.71 3.53
CA MET A 326 -5.94 -16.91 3.15
C MET A 326 -6.25 -16.03 1.95
N HIS A 327 -5.94 -14.75 2.08
CA HIS A 327 -6.13 -13.73 1.04
C HIS A 327 -5.08 -12.64 1.16
N HIS A 328 -4.98 -11.79 0.15
CA HIS A 328 -4.07 -10.65 0.17
C HIS A 328 -4.69 -9.46 -0.60
N PRO A 329 -4.46 -8.22 -0.16
CA PRO A 329 -4.78 -7.05 -0.94
C PRO A 329 -4.07 -7.07 -2.31
N ALA A 330 -4.85 -7.03 -3.38
CA ALA A 330 -4.35 -6.98 -4.75
C ALA A 330 -5.30 -6.17 -5.63
N GLY A 331 -4.77 -5.40 -6.58
CA GLY A 331 -5.55 -4.65 -7.56
C GLY A 331 -5.99 -5.50 -8.75
N GLN A 332 -6.86 -4.95 -9.60
CA GLN A 332 -7.34 -5.61 -10.80
C GLN A 332 -6.23 -5.91 -11.81
N SER A 333 -5.09 -5.22 -11.70
CA SER A 333 -3.89 -5.49 -12.48
C SER A 333 -3.20 -6.83 -12.15
N ILE A 334 -3.68 -7.59 -11.15
CA ILE A 334 -3.13 -8.92 -10.82
C ILE A 334 -3.15 -9.88 -12.02
N ALA A 335 -4.11 -9.75 -12.93
CA ALA A 335 -4.19 -10.54 -14.15
C ALA A 335 -2.95 -10.48 -15.06
N TYR A 336 -2.06 -9.50 -14.85
CA TYR A 336 -0.80 -9.39 -15.56
C TYR A 336 0.38 -10.06 -14.83
N SER A 337 0.16 -10.61 -13.64
CA SER A 337 1.15 -11.29 -12.81
C SER A 337 0.95 -12.81 -12.88
N ASN A 338 1.19 -13.42 -14.02
CA ASN A 338 0.91 -14.83 -14.32
C ASN A 338 2.12 -15.76 -14.16
N GLU A 339 3.28 -15.20 -13.88
CA GLU A 339 4.52 -15.94 -13.58
C GLU A 339 5.36 -15.19 -12.54
N ARG A 340 6.21 -15.93 -11.86
CA ARG A 340 7.11 -15.36 -10.87
C ARG A 340 8.37 -14.82 -11.56
N LYS A 341 8.68 -13.55 -11.33
CA LYS A 341 9.83 -12.84 -11.89
C LYS A 341 10.62 -12.13 -10.80
N SER A 342 11.86 -11.75 -11.08
CA SER A 342 12.55 -10.79 -10.23
C SER A 342 12.00 -9.37 -10.44
N VAL A 343 12.16 -8.50 -9.45
CA VAL A 343 11.83 -7.07 -9.57
C VAL A 343 12.53 -6.44 -10.78
N ALA A 344 13.80 -6.77 -10.99
CA ALA A 344 14.57 -6.26 -12.13
C ALA A 344 13.95 -6.65 -13.49
N GLN A 345 13.53 -7.91 -13.65
CA GLN A 345 12.85 -8.38 -14.87
C GLN A 345 11.54 -7.63 -15.11
N VAL A 346 10.72 -7.44 -14.06
CA VAL A 346 9.47 -6.68 -14.18
C VAL A 346 9.74 -5.24 -14.59
N VAL A 347 10.73 -4.57 -13.99
CA VAL A 347 11.11 -3.20 -14.36
C VAL A 347 11.59 -3.10 -15.80
N ASP A 348 12.44 -4.02 -16.24
CA ASP A 348 12.96 -4.04 -17.63
C ASP A 348 11.83 -4.23 -18.65
N GLU A 349 10.88 -5.13 -18.39
CA GLU A 349 9.72 -5.35 -19.24
C GLU A 349 8.81 -4.11 -19.32
N LEU A 350 8.51 -3.50 -18.16
CA LEU A 350 7.71 -2.27 -18.09
C LEU A 350 8.35 -1.13 -18.89
N VAL A 351 9.64 -0.92 -18.73
CA VAL A 351 10.38 0.16 -19.40
C VAL A 351 10.45 -0.10 -20.91
N ALA A 352 10.77 -1.33 -21.32
CA ALA A 352 10.89 -1.69 -22.73
C ALA A 352 9.54 -1.58 -23.47
N GLU A 353 8.45 -2.00 -22.82
CA GLU A 353 7.11 -1.89 -23.39
C GLU A 353 6.63 -0.44 -23.45
N ALA A 354 6.85 0.34 -22.39
CA ALA A 354 6.48 1.76 -22.37
C ALA A 354 7.23 2.55 -23.44
N ALA A 355 8.52 2.27 -23.64
CA ALA A 355 9.31 2.88 -24.70
C ALA A 355 8.78 2.58 -26.11
N ARG A 356 8.21 1.40 -26.33
CA ARG A 356 7.54 1.06 -27.59
C ARG A 356 6.20 1.78 -27.75
N ALA A 357 5.45 1.92 -26.66
CA ALA A 357 4.12 2.53 -26.69
C ALA A 357 4.15 4.07 -26.82
N LEU A 358 5.29 4.71 -26.49
CA LEU A 358 5.50 6.17 -26.58
C LEU A 358 6.09 6.62 -27.93
N ARG A 359 6.43 5.70 -28.84
CA ARG A 359 6.89 6.00 -30.20
C ARG A 359 5.73 6.24 -31.14
#